data_b0ed646179701c41ad474610ca0de818
#
_entry.id   b0ed646179701c41ad474610ca0de818
#
_cell.length_a   1.000
_cell.length_b   1.000
_cell.length_c   1.000
_cell.angle_alpha   90.00
_cell.angle_beta   90.00
_cell.angle_gamma   90.00
#
_symmetry.space_group_name_H-M   'P 1'
#
loop_
_entity.id
_entity.type
_entity.pdbx_description
1 polymer ?
#
loop_
_entity_poly.entity_id
_entity_poly.type
_entity_poly.pdbx_seq_one_letter_code
_entity_poly.pdbx_strand_id
1 'polypeptide(L)'
;MLIPRIFHQIWVGPDPYPKKLEPYRQSWLELNPGWELRFWTEDDLPDDLRRPEARERLRVPAERADIFRLEVLWREGGVYMDTDFECLRPLEPLLEGLDFFGAYRKLDRMNNAFIGSIPGHPILDRALDELRPTSTYGYDKTAAGPEFLGRLLAEYPEAKVFEAEVFYPRTAATRRKAYAVHHKSQTWKDAAWLRDELDRFKRKLRKTQDEAHEWRLRAEQAERELEKLRVRK
;
A
#
# COMPACT_ATOMS: atom_id res chain seq x y z
N MET A 1 4.74 -25.55 -7.51
CA MET A 1 4.50 -24.19 -7.00
C MET A 1 5.76 -23.73 -6.30
N LEU A 2 6.28 -22.55 -6.63
CA LEU A 2 7.53 -22.00 -6.07
C LEU A 2 7.24 -21.20 -4.78
N ILE A 3 6.19 -20.38 -4.80
CA ILE A 3 5.76 -19.58 -3.64
C ILE A 3 5.27 -20.49 -2.53
N PRO A 4 5.77 -20.38 -1.28
CA PRO A 4 5.32 -21.18 -0.15
C PRO A 4 3.82 -21.07 0.13
N ARG A 5 3.22 -22.17 0.59
CA ARG A 5 1.79 -22.25 0.96
C ARG A 5 1.52 -21.58 2.32
N ILE A 6 1.87 -20.31 2.43
CA ILE A 6 1.72 -19.53 3.64
C ILE A 6 1.02 -18.22 3.29
N PHE A 7 -0.07 -17.91 3.99
CA PHE A 7 -0.71 -16.61 3.99
C PHE A 7 -0.17 -15.77 5.14
N HIS A 8 0.08 -14.50 4.89
CA HIS A 8 0.50 -13.54 5.91
C HIS A 8 -0.49 -12.40 6.01
N GLN A 9 -0.95 -12.14 7.21
CA GLN A 9 -1.69 -10.94 7.58
C GLN A 9 -0.98 -10.22 8.71
N ILE A 10 -0.98 -8.89 8.68
CA ILE A 10 -0.31 -8.06 9.67
C ILE A 10 -1.34 -7.14 10.32
N TRP A 11 -1.36 -7.12 11.65
CA TRP A 11 -2.15 -6.19 12.43
C TRP A 11 -1.25 -5.52 13.47
N VAL A 12 -0.86 -4.29 13.19
CA VAL A 12 0.02 -3.49 14.04
C VAL A 12 -0.69 -2.21 14.47
N GLY A 13 -0.35 -1.73 15.66
CA GLY A 13 -0.99 -0.57 16.26
C GLY A 13 -1.75 -0.93 17.55
N PRO A 14 -2.28 0.08 18.24
CA PRO A 14 -2.83 -0.09 19.59
C PRO A 14 -4.21 -0.75 19.63
N ASP A 15 -4.94 -0.72 18.50
CA ASP A 15 -6.31 -1.19 18.48
C ASP A 15 -6.39 -2.71 18.30
N PRO A 16 -7.32 -3.39 18.99
CA PRO A 16 -7.51 -4.83 18.83
C PRO A 16 -8.03 -5.17 17.43
N TYR A 17 -7.68 -6.36 16.95
CA TYR A 17 -8.18 -6.85 15.66
C TYR A 17 -9.72 -6.91 15.65
N PRO A 18 -10.38 -6.26 14.66
CA PRO A 18 -11.83 -6.18 14.63
C PRO A 18 -12.48 -7.53 14.29
N LYS A 19 -13.33 -8.05 15.17
CA LYS A 19 -14.05 -9.34 14.95
C LYS A 19 -14.82 -9.41 13.63
N LYS A 20 -15.27 -8.29 13.09
CA LYS A 20 -15.98 -8.22 11.79
C LYS A 20 -15.10 -8.64 10.60
N LEU A 21 -13.77 -8.67 10.75
CA LEU A 21 -12.83 -9.11 9.71
C LEU A 21 -12.54 -10.62 9.78
N GLU A 22 -12.91 -11.29 10.86
CA GLU A 22 -12.67 -12.72 11.04
C GLU A 22 -13.26 -13.60 9.92
N PRO A 23 -14.48 -13.36 9.39
CA PRO A 23 -15.01 -14.13 8.26
C PRO A 23 -14.13 -14.05 7.00
N TYR A 24 -13.47 -12.91 6.78
CA TYR A 24 -12.56 -12.78 5.63
C TYR A 24 -11.31 -13.65 5.81
N ARG A 25 -10.73 -13.62 7.01
CA ARG A 25 -9.58 -14.49 7.34
C ARG A 25 -9.94 -15.97 7.20
N GLN A 26 -11.09 -16.37 7.72
CA GLN A 26 -11.56 -17.74 7.64
C GLN A 26 -11.75 -18.23 6.21
N SER A 27 -12.24 -17.39 5.29
CA SER A 27 -12.44 -17.76 3.89
C SER A 27 -11.15 -18.22 3.18
N TRP A 28 -9.98 -17.69 3.59
CA TRP A 28 -8.69 -18.13 3.04
C TRP A 28 -8.34 -19.56 3.43
N LEU A 29 -8.55 -19.92 4.69
CA LEU A 29 -8.28 -21.28 5.19
C LEU A 29 -9.26 -22.31 4.62
N GLU A 30 -10.53 -21.93 4.51
CA GLU A 30 -11.57 -22.83 3.98
C GLU A 30 -11.36 -23.16 2.50
N LEU A 31 -10.99 -22.16 1.69
CA LEU A 31 -10.83 -22.35 0.25
C LEU A 31 -9.42 -22.81 -0.17
N ASN A 32 -8.45 -22.80 0.74
CA ASN A 32 -7.08 -23.25 0.46
C ASN A 32 -6.63 -24.28 1.50
N PRO A 33 -7.20 -25.49 1.49
CA PRO A 33 -6.83 -26.53 2.45
C PRO A 33 -5.34 -26.89 2.31
N GLY A 34 -4.66 -27.00 3.44
CA GLY A 34 -3.22 -27.28 3.50
C GLY A 34 -2.33 -26.04 3.39
N TRP A 35 -2.90 -24.85 3.34
CA TRP A 35 -2.16 -23.61 3.53
C TRP A 35 -2.13 -23.21 5.00
N GLU A 36 -1.01 -22.67 5.45
CA GLU A 36 -0.86 -22.01 6.75
C GLU A 36 -1.30 -20.54 6.67
N LEU A 37 -1.92 -19.99 7.71
CA LEU A 37 -2.14 -18.56 7.83
C LEU A 37 -1.40 -18.04 9.07
N ARG A 38 -0.43 -17.18 8.87
CA ARG A 38 0.32 -16.48 9.93
C ARG A 38 -0.23 -15.08 10.12
N PHE A 39 -0.61 -14.81 11.35
CA PHE A 39 -1.12 -13.51 11.76
C PHE A 39 -0.06 -12.83 12.62
N TRP A 40 0.48 -11.71 12.13
CA TRP A 40 1.59 -11.00 12.73
C TRP A 40 1.10 -9.79 13.50
N THR A 41 1.48 -9.69 14.76
CA THR A 41 1.32 -8.50 15.60
C THR A 41 2.68 -7.83 15.82
N GLU A 42 2.72 -6.74 16.59
CA GLU A 42 3.99 -6.10 16.96
C GLU A 42 4.96 -7.08 17.66
N ASP A 43 4.42 -7.97 18.49
CA ASP A 43 5.21 -8.89 19.30
C ASP A 43 5.76 -10.08 18.51
N ASP A 44 5.14 -10.38 17.36
CA ASP A 44 5.56 -11.49 16.48
C ASP A 44 6.64 -11.09 15.48
N LEU A 45 6.85 -9.78 15.30
CA LEU A 45 7.82 -9.28 14.34
C LEU A 45 9.26 -9.47 14.83
N PRO A 46 10.19 -9.93 13.97
CA PRO A 46 11.58 -10.14 14.33
C PRO A 46 12.27 -8.89 14.89
N ASP A 47 13.16 -9.07 15.87
CA ASP A 47 13.95 -7.95 16.41
C ASP A 47 15.02 -7.45 15.45
N ASP A 48 15.51 -8.32 14.55
CA ASP A 48 16.55 -8.07 13.57
C ASP A 48 16.00 -7.63 12.20
N LEU A 49 14.97 -6.80 12.18
CA LEU A 49 14.42 -6.23 10.95
C LEU A 49 15.51 -5.51 10.14
N ARG A 50 15.49 -5.65 8.82
CA ARG A 50 16.36 -4.88 7.90
C ARG A 50 16.08 -3.38 7.99
N ARG A 51 14.85 -3.01 8.38
CA ARG A 51 14.40 -1.62 8.54
C ARG A 51 13.83 -1.39 9.94
N PRO A 52 14.68 -1.43 10.99
CA PRO A 52 14.23 -1.25 12.38
C PRO A 52 13.59 0.12 12.61
N GLU A 53 14.00 1.14 11.86
CA GLU A 53 13.39 2.47 11.89
C GLU A 53 11.88 2.47 11.57
N ALA A 54 11.37 1.45 10.91
CA ALA A 54 9.93 1.30 10.68
C ALA A 54 9.16 1.10 11.99
N ARG A 55 9.74 0.38 12.95
CA ARG A 55 9.17 0.18 14.29
C ARG A 55 9.30 1.45 15.15
N GLU A 56 10.44 2.12 15.07
CA GLU A 56 10.79 3.22 15.96
C GLU A 56 10.18 4.57 15.55
N ARG A 57 10.12 4.85 14.25
CA ARG A 57 9.81 6.18 13.70
C ARG A 57 8.41 6.33 13.14
N LEU A 58 7.84 5.26 12.60
CA LEU A 58 6.52 5.33 11.97
C LEU A 58 5.40 5.21 12.99
N ARG A 59 4.54 6.21 13.04
CA ARG A 59 3.39 6.25 13.96
C ARG A 59 2.10 5.73 13.34
N VAL A 60 2.03 5.72 12.00
CA VAL A 60 0.84 5.28 11.28
C VAL A 60 0.89 3.75 11.11
N PRO A 61 -0.07 2.99 11.66
CA PRO A 61 -0.07 1.53 11.55
C PRO A 61 0.00 1.02 10.10
N ALA A 62 -0.68 1.70 9.17
CA ALA A 62 -0.66 1.32 7.76
C ALA A 62 0.73 1.45 7.12
N GLU A 63 1.52 2.48 7.46
CA GLU A 63 2.91 2.64 6.97
C GLU A 63 3.83 1.56 7.54
N ARG A 64 3.64 1.21 8.81
CA ARG A 64 4.39 0.11 9.44
C ARG A 64 4.07 -1.22 8.76
N ALA A 65 2.79 -1.49 8.52
CA ALA A 65 2.36 -2.68 7.78
C ALA A 65 2.91 -2.71 6.36
N ASP A 66 3.05 -1.57 5.68
CA ASP A 66 3.64 -1.48 4.34
C ASP A 66 5.11 -1.94 4.30
N ILE A 67 5.88 -1.71 5.36
CA ILE A 67 7.26 -2.18 5.46
C ILE A 67 7.30 -3.62 5.94
N PHE A 68 6.57 -3.95 6.98
CA PHE A 68 6.59 -5.29 7.56
C PHE A 68 6.15 -6.39 6.60
N ARG A 69 5.19 -6.12 5.69
CA ARG A 69 4.80 -7.08 4.65
C ARG A 69 5.96 -7.44 3.72
N LEU A 70 6.82 -6.48 3.39
CA LEU A 70 7.99 -6.73 2.55
C LEU A 70 9.05 -7.54 3.31
N GLU A 71 9.26 -7.21 4.57
CA GLU A 71 10.18 -7.94 5.45
C GLU A 71 9.76 -9.40 5.63
N VAL A 72 8.49 -9.64 5.96
CA VAL A 72 7.94 -10.98 6.16
C VAL A 72 8.02 -11.80 4.87
N LEU A 73 7.62 -11.24 3.74
CA LEU A 73 7.70 -11.92 2.44
C LEU A 73 9.15 -12.18 2.02
N TRP A 74 10.07 -11.28 2.31
CA TRP A 74 11.48 -11.50 2.00
C TRP A 74 12.06 -12.66 2.82
N ARG A 75 11.69 -12.78 4.10
CA ARG A 75 12.16 -13.85 4.98
C ARG A 75 11.55 -15.20 4.67
N GLU A 76 10.25 -15.23 4.52
CA GLU A 76 9.48 -16.46 4.54
C GLU A 76 8.88 -16.83 3.19
N GLY A 77 8.82 -15.90 2.26
CA GLY A 77 7.99 -16.04 1.07
C GLY A 77 6.51 -16.12 1.40
N GLY A 78 5.71 -16.73 0.52
CA GLY A 78 4.27 -16.87 0.71
C GLY A 78 3.47 -15.74 0.09
N VAL A 79 2.26 -15.52 0.57
CA VAL A 79 1.32 -14.52 0.07
C VAL A 79 0.87 -13.61 1.19
N TYR A 80 1.22 -12.32 1.08
CA TYR A 80 0.67 -11.28 1.94
C TYR A 80 -0.66 -10.78 1.40
N MET A 81 -1.60 -10.56 2.28
CA MET A 81 -2.84 -9.83 1.99
C MET A 81 -3.28 -8.99 3.19
N ASP A 82 -3.87 -7.82 2.91
CA ASP A 82 -4.50 -7.01 3.95
C ASP A 82 -5.64 -7.80 4.63
N THR A 83 -5.87 -7.52 5.90
CA THR A 83 -6.83 -8.27 6.75
C THR A 83 -8.30 -8.20 6.30
N ASP A 84 -8.60 -7.30 5.39
CA ASP A 84 -9.95 -7.10 4.81
C ASP A 84 -10.09 -7.63 3.38
N PHE A 85 -9.24 -8.60 3.00
CA PHE A 85 -9.42 -9.42 1.81
C PHE A 85 -10.24 -10.66 2.11
N GLU A 86 -11.31 -10.87 1.37
CA GLU A 86 -12.09 -12.11 1.33
C GLU A 86 -11.62 -12.99 0.18
N CYS A 87 -11.36 -14.25 0.44
CA CYS A 87 -11.08 -15.26 -0.57
C CYS A 87 -12.38 -15.71 -1.25
N LEU A 88 -12.35 -15.81 -2.59
CA LEU A 88 -13.50 -16.27 -3.38
C LEU A 88 -13.24 -17.61 -4.10
N ARG A 89 -11.98 -17.96 -4.28
CA ARG A 89 -11.53 -19.19 -4.99
C ARG A 89 -10.18 -19.66 -4.46
N PRO A 90 -9.87 -20.96 -4.60
CA PRO A 90 -8.53 -21.47 -4.33
C PRO A 90 -7.47 -20.70 -5.11
N LEU A 91 -6.41 -20.25 -4.42
CA LEU A 91 -5.38 -19.40 -5.02
C LEU A 91 -4.33 -20.19 -5.81
N GLU A 92 -4.07 -21.43 -5.42
CA GLU A 92 -2.97 -22.25 -5.94
C GLU A 92 -2.88 -22.31 -7.48
N PRO A 93 -3.99 -22.45 -8.24
CA PRO A 93 -3.92 -22.47 -9.70
C PRO A 93 -3.36 -21.21 -10.35
N LEU A 94 -3.46 -20.05 -9.67
CA LEU A 94 -2.87 -18.79 -10.15
C LEU A 94 -1.37 -18.70 -9.94
N LEU A 95 -0.82 -19.48 -9.00
CA LEU A 95 0.56 -19.34 -8.53
C LEU A 95 1.52 -20.32 -9.19
N GLU A 96 1.03 -21.16 -10.10
CA GLU A 96 1.86 -22.16 -10.76
C GLU A 96 2.98 -21.50 -11.57
N GLY A 97 4.23 -21.89 -11.27
CA GLY A 97 5.43 -21.36 -11.93
C GLY A 97 5.86 -19.95 -11.52
N LEU A 98 5.10 -19.29 -10.66
CA LEU A 98 5.46 -17.93 -10.21
C LEU A 98 6.44 -17.98 -9.04
N ASP A 99 7.42 -17.10 -9.08
CA ASP A 99 8.35 -16.77 -7.99
C ASP A 99 8.01 -15.43 -7.30
N PHE A 100 7.32 -14.55 -8.04
CA PHE A 100 6.80 -13.29 -7.53
C PHE A 100 5.50 -12.90 -8.25
N PHE A 101 4.59 -12.23 -7.53
CA PHE A 101 3.50 -11.52 -8.16
C PHE A 101 3.06 -10.30 -7.35
N GLY A 102 2.56 -9.30 -8.08
CA GLY A 102 1.79 -8.18 -7.55
C GLY A 102 0.43 -8.07 -8.22
N ALA A 103 -0.34 -7.05 -7.89
CA ALA A 103 -1.65 -6.81 -8.48
C ALA A 103 -1.96 -5.33 -8.68
N TYR A 104 -2.57 -5.00 -9.81
CA TYR A 104 -3.14 -3.69 -10.03
C TYR A 104 -4.45 -3.54 -9.24
N ARG A 105 -4.67 -2.36 -8.67
CA ARG A 105 -5.95 -1.98 -8.05
C ARG A 105 -6.91 -1.34 -9.05
N LYS A 106 -6.36 -0.64 -10.02
CA LYS A 106 -7.09 0.07 -11.07
C LYS A 106 -6.14 0.43 -12.20
N LEU A 107 -6.48 0.02 -13.45
CA LEU A 107 -5.62 0.26 -14.61
C LEU A 107 -4.16 -0.11 -14.30
N ASP A 108 -3.25 0.82 -14.45
CA ASP A 108 -1.80 0.72 -14.21
C ASP A 108 -1.35 1.06 -12.77
N ARG A 109 -2.29 1.20 -11.82
CA ARG A 109 -1.97 1.53 -10.43
C ARG A 109 -1.80 0.29 -9.58
N MET A 110 -0.56 -0.01 -9.26
CA MET A 110 -0.19 -1.05 -8.30
C MET A 110 -0.88 -0.86 -6.94
N ASN A 111 -1.09 -1.98 -6.26
CA ASN A 111 -1.40 -1.99 -4.85
C ASN A 111 -0.50 -3.02 -4.14
N ASN A 112 0.03 -2.65 -2.99
CA ASN A 112 0.84 -3.51 -2.15
C ASN A 112 0.02 -4.30 -1.11
N ALA A 113 -1.30 -4.28 -1.21
CA ALA A 113 -2.20 -4.99 -0.30
C ALA A 113 -2.36 -6.48 -0.64
N PHE A 114 -1.82 -6.94 -1.77
CA PHE A 114 -1.82 -8.35 -2.19
C PHE A 114 -0.57 -8.64 -3.01
N ILE A 115 0.38 -9.37 -2.43
CA ILE A 115 1.70 -9.67 -3.00
C ILE A 115 2.06 -11.11 -2.66
N GLY A 116 2.66 -11.83 -3.60
CA GLY A 116 3.25 -13.14 -3.32
C GLY A 116 4.69 -13.23 -3.78
N SER A 117 5.50 -14.01 -3.07
CA SER A 117 6.92 -14.13 -3.36
C SER A 117 7.53 -15.43 -2.82
N ILE A 118 8.63 -15.87 -3.44
CA ILE A 118 9.56 -16.80 -2.79
C ILE A 118 10.39 -16.06 -1.73
N PRO A 119 10.97 -16.75 -0.75
CA PRO A 119 11.93 -16.14 0.19
C PRO A 119 13.13 -15.55 -0.55
N GLY A 120 13.66 -14.42 -0.09
CA GLY A 120 14.86 -13.78 -0.64
C GLY A 120 14.72 -13.26 -2.07
N HIS A 121 13.51 -13.02 -2.57
CA HIS A 121 13.32 -12.58 -3.94
C HIS A 121 14.00 -11.22 -4.19
N PRO A 122 14.73 -11.03 -5.33
CA PRO A 122 15.51 -9.81 -5.61
C PRO A 122 14.70 -8.51 -5.58
N ILE A 123 13.44 -8.54 -6.01
CA ILE A 123 12.53 -7.39 -5.95
C ILE A 123 12.29 -6.95 -4.50
N LEU A 124 12.08 -7.89 -3.57
CA LEU A 124 11.87 -7.59 -2.16
C LEU A 124 13.17 -7.15 -1.47
N ASP A 125 14.28 -7.76 -1.85
CA ASP A 125 15.62 -7.40 -1.39
C ASP A 125 15.89 -5.93 -1.71
N ARG A 126 15.74 -5.57 -2.96
CA ARG A 126 15.89 -4.19 -3.43
C ARG A 126 14.86 -3.24 -2.82
N ALA A 127 13.60 -3.67 -2.67
CA ALA A 127 12.58 -2.88 -2.03
C ALA A 127 12.99 -2.49 -0.61
N LEU A 128 13.48 -3.44 0.18
CA LEU A 128 13.95 -3.19 1.55
C LEU A 128 15.17 -2.28 1.61
N ASP A 129 16.06 -2.34 0.62
CA ASP A 129 17.23 -1.46 0.55
C ASP A 129 16.86 -0.02 0.16
N GLU A 130 15.89 0.16 -0.73
CA GLU A 130 15.48 1.48 -1.22
C GLU A 130 14.42 2.17 -0.35
N LEU A 131 13.77 1.45 0.56
CA LEU A 131 12.81 2.03 1.49
C LEU A 131 13.42 3.22 2.24
N ARG A 132 12.70 4.32 2.28
CA ARG A 132 13.08 5.50 3.06
C ARG A 132 11.89 5.92 3.93
N PRO A 133 11.75 5.35 5.14
CA PRO A 133 10.75 5.79 6.08
C PRO A 133 11.00 7.27 6.41
N THR A 134 10.29 8.17 5.74
CA THR A 134 10.56 9.61 5.83
C THR A 134 9.61 10.33 6.76
N SER A 135 8.52 9.69 7.14
CA SER A 135 7.42 10.41 7.75
C SER A 135 7.37 10.18 9.26
N THR A 136 7.58 11.25 9.97
CA THR A 136 7.14 11.38 11.37
C THR A 136 5.66 11.79 11.46
N TYR A 137 5.05 12.27 10.36
CA TYR A 137 3.68 12.78 10.31
C TYR A 137 3.00 12.45 8.99
N GLY A 138 2.06 11.51 9.02
CA GLY A 138 1.15 11.17 7.93
C GLY A 138 1.65 10.09 6.98
N TYR A 139 0.71 9.45 6.29
CA TYR A 139 0.94 8.31 5.40
C TYR A 139 1.58 8.74 4.07
N ASP A 140 2.84 8.33 3.85
CA ASP A 140 3.57 8.58 2.60
C ASP A 140 3.60 7.31 1.72
N LYS A 141 2.74 7.28 0.72
CA LYS A 141 2.62 6.17 -0.23
C LYS A 141 3.83 6.00 -1.15
N THR A 142 4.66 7.04 -1.25
CA THR A 142 5.85 7.05 -2.12
C THR A 142 7.07 6.47 -1.43
N ALA A 143 7.07 6.43 -0.10
CA ALA A 143 8.19 5.96 0.71
C ALA A 143 8.23 4.42 0.87
N ALA A 144 7.07 3.77 1.03
CA ALA A 144 6.96 2.33 1.25
C ALA A 144 5.66 1.73 0.68
N GLY A 145 4.68 2.56 0.33
CA GLY A 145 3.35 2.14 -0.06
C GLY A 145 3.20 1.75 -1.53
N PRO A 146 1.95 1.77 -2.05
CA PRO A 146 1.64 1.30 -3.39
C PRO A 146 2.41 2.01 -4.52
N GLU A 147 2.67 3.31 -4.37
CA GLU A 147 3.37 4.10 -5.39
C GLU A 147 4.87 3.77 -5.43
N PHE A 148 5.46 3.49 -4.26
CA PHE A 148 6.83 2.99 -4.18
C PHE A 148 6.99 1.65 -4.89
N LEU A 149 6.15 0.66 -4.54
CA LEU A 149 6.22 -0.67 -5.13
C LEU A 149 5.92 -0.63 -6.65
N GLY A 150 4.98 0.19 -7.08
CA GLY A 150 4.66 0.35 -8.51
C GLY A 150 5.82 0.90 -9.32
N ARG A 151 6.56 1.88 -8.78
CA ARG A 151 7.77 2.41 -9.41
C ARG A 151 8.85 1.34 -9.52
N LEU A 152 9.07 0.61 -8.43
CA LEU A 152 10.06 -0.46 -8.42
C LEU A 152 9.73 -1.55 -9.43
N LEU A 153 8.49 -2.03 -9.48
CA LEU A 153 8.07 -3.08 -10.41
C LEU A 153 8.11 -2.67 -11.88
N ALA A 154 8.04 -1.38 -12.19
CA ALA A 154 8.22 -0.91 -13.56
C ALA A 154 9.63 -1.22 -14.13
N GLU A 155 10.61 -1.49 -13.26
CA GLU A 155 11.96 -1.89 -13.64
C GLU A 155 12.14 -3.41 -13.78
N TYR A 156 11.07 -4.20 -13.49
CA TYR A 156 11.04 -5.65 -13.57
C TYR A 156 9.90 -6.12 -14.48
N PRO A 157 10.02 -5.95 -15.81
CA PRO A 157 8.94 -6.26 -16.75
C PRO A 157 8.56 -7.76 -16.78
N GLU A 158 9.45 -8.63 -16.31
CA GLU A 158 9.21 -10.07 -16.14
C GLU A 158 8.36 -10.42 -14.91
N ALA A 159 8.25 -9.51 -13.95
CA ALA A 159 7.45 -9.75 -12.76
C ALA A 159 5.97 -9.86 -13.11
N LYS A 160 5.31 -10.91 -12.62
CA LYS A 160 3.87 -11.07 -12.83
C LYS A 160 3.10 -10.00 -12.09
N VAL A 161 2.31 -9.20 -12.80
CA VAL A 161 1.33 -8.30 -12.20
C VAL A 161 -0.05 -8.68 -12.70
N PHE A 162 -0.94 -9.05 -11.78
CA PHE A 162 -2.32 -9.43 -12.13
C PHE A 162 -3.17 -8.19 -12.37
N GLU A 163 -4.11 -8.33 -13.33
CA GLU A 163 -5.12 -7.31 -13.59
C GLU A 163 -6.02 -7.06 -12.37
N ALA A 164 -6.50 -5.83 -12.24
CA ALA A 164 -7.28 -5.40 -11.08
C ALA A 164 -8.50 -6.30 -10.80
N GLU A 165 -9.13 -6.83 -11.81
CA GLU A 165 -10.35 -7.63 -11.69
C GLU A 165 -10.13 -8.97 -11.00
N VAL A 166 -8.87 -9.46 -10.95
CA VAL A 166 -8.53 -10.73 -10.27
C VAL A 166 -8.71 -10.63 -8.76
N PHE A 167 -8.33 -9.49 -8.15
CA PHE A 167 -8.35 -9.28 -6.69
C PHE A 167 -9.15 -8.04 -6.24
N TYR A 168 -9.53 -7.18 -7.17
CA TYR A 168 -10.24 -5.93 -6.89
C TYR A 168 -11.47 -5.76 -7.81
N PRO A 169 -12.37 -6.76 -7.85
CA PRO A 169 -13.57 -6.70 -8.71
C PRO A 169 -14.45 -5.51 -8.32
N ARG A 170 -15.05 -4.86 -9.32
CA ARG A 170 -15.88 -3.66 -9.12
C ARG A 170 -17.36 -3.90 -9.38
N THR A 171 -17.68 -4.95 -10.10
CA THR A 171 -19.06 -5.30 -10.49
C THR A 171 -19.36 -6.72 -10.06
N ALA A 172 -20.65 -7.08 -9.99
CA ALA A 172 -21.06 -8.45 -9.75
C ALA A 172 -20.52 -9.43 -10.81
N ALA A 173 -20.38 -8.97 -12.06
CA ALA A 173 -19.85 -9.79 -13.15
C ALA A 173 -18.36 -10.09 -12.94
N THR A 174 -17.55 -9.09 -12.59
CA THR A 174 -16.12 -9.29 -12.31
C THR A 174 -15.90 -10.07 -11.03
N ARG A 175 -16.73 -9.87 -9.98
CA ARG A 175 -16.65 -10.64 -8.73
C ARG A 175 -16.82 -12.15 -8.95
N ARG A 176 -17.70 -12.57 -9.88
CA ARG A 176 -17.88 -14.00 -10.20
C ARG A 176 -16.63 -14.66 -10.75
N LYS A 177 -15.72 -13.91 -11.34
CA LYS A 177 -14.46 -14.40 -11.93
C LYS A 177 -13.25 -14.15 -11.04
N ALA A 178 -13.36 -13.28 -10.05
CA ALA A 178 -12.27 -12.90 -9.16
C ALA A 178 -11.86 -14.03 -8.21
N TYR A 179 -10.63 -13.98 -7.75
CA TYR A 179 -10.07 -14.89 -6.74
C TYR A 179 -10.19 -14.33 -5.33
N ALA A 180 -10.22 -13.02 -5.21
CA ALA A 180 -10.45 -12.35 -3.95
C ALA A 180 -11.18 -11.01 -4.14
N VAL A 181 -11.60 -10.41 -3.04
CA VAL A 181 -12.16 -9.06 -3.02
C VAL A 181 -11.63 -8.28 -1.81
N HIS A 182 -11.16 -7.07 -2.08
CA HIS A 182 -10.69 -6.13 -1.07
C HIS A 182 -11.84 -5.23 -0.60
N HIS A 183 -12.26 -5.37 0.64
CA HIS A 183 -13.41 -4.63 1.21
C HIS A 183 -13.09 -3.18 1.58
N LYS A 184 -11.80 -2.79 1.66
CA LYS A 184 -11.32 -1.42 1.95
C LYS A 184 -11.90 -0.89 3.26
N SER A 185 -11.84 -1.69 4.30
CA SER A 185 -12.43 -1.39 5.60
C SER A 185 -11.83 -0.16 6.29
N GLN A 186 -10.59 0.24 5.91
CA GLN A 186 -9.90 1.42 6.41
C GLN A 186 -9.94 1.55 7.94
N THR A 187 -9.83 0.44 8.63
CA THR A 187 -9.95 0.34 10.09
C THR A 187 -8.88 1.09 10.86
N TRP A 188 -7.77 1.42 10.18
CA TRP A 188 -6.66 2.22 10.72
C TRP A 188 -6.93 3.74 10.73
N LYS A 189 -8.04 4.20 10.15
CA LYS A 189 -8.45 5.61 10.13
C LYS A 189 -9.24 5.93 11.38
N ASP A 190 -8.57 6.10 12.48
CA ASP A 190 -9.15 6.60 13.70
C ASP A 190 -9.36 8.12 13.70
N ALA A 191 -9.91 8.64 14.79
CA ALA A 191 -10.13 10.08 14.95
C ALA A 191 -8.81 10.89 14.97
N ALA A 192 -7.72 10.30 15.43
CA ALA A 192 -6.41 10.95 15.46
C ALA A 192 -5.86 11.08 14.05
N TRP A 193 -5.91 9.98 13.28
CA TRP A 193 -5.53 9.99 11.86
C TRP A 193 -6.33 11.02 11.04
N LEU A 194 -7.64 11.08 11.24
CA LEU A 194 -8.50 12.04 10.54
C LEU A 194 -8.15 13.50 10.88
N ARG A 195 -7.79 13.78 12.13
CA ARG A 195 -7.32 15.12 12.55
C ARG A 195 -6.01 15.49 11.84
N ASP A 196 -5.03 14.60 11.85
CA ASP A 196 -3.74 14.82 11.21
C ASP A 196 -3.89 15.02 9.70
N GLU A 197 -4.77 14.25 9.05
CA GLU A 197 -5.05 14.42 7.63
C GLU A 197 -5.75 15.76 7.35
N LEU A 198 -6.71 16.16 8.17
CA LEU A 198 -7.37 17.46 8.08
C LEU A 198 -6.35 18.60 8.20
N ASP A 199 -5.43 18.53 9.14
CA ASP A 199 -4.42 19.56 9.34
C ASP A 199 -3.41 19.59 8.18
N ARG A 200 -3.11 18.45 7.56
CA ARG A 200 -2.32 18.37 6.33
C ARG A 200 -3.03 19.07 5.17
N PHE A 201 -4.32 18.81 4.99
CA PHE A 201 -5.11 19.49 3.97
C PHE A 201 -5.18 20.99 4.19
N LYS A 202 -5.38 21.43 5.44
CA LYS A 202 -5.36 22.87 5.78
C LYS A 202 -4.03 23.53 5.47
N ARG A 203 -2.89 22.87 5.78
CA ARG A 203 -1.57 23.38 5.43
C ARG A 203 -1.37 23.50 3.93
N LYS A 204 -1.76 22.45 3.17
CA LYS A 204 -1.68 22.46 1.71
C LYS A 204 -2.56 23.57 1.10
N LEU A 205 -3.76 23.74 1.61
CA LEU A 205 -4.68 24.78 1.17
C LEU A 205 -4.09 26.18 1.40
N ARG A 206 -3.54 26.45 2.58
CA ARG A 206 -2.87 27.72 2.89
C ARG A 206 -1.74 27.99 1.89
N LYS A 207 -0.85 27.01 1.68
CA LYS A 207 0.25 27.15 0.72
C LYS A 207 -0.24 27.52 -0.68
N THR A 208 -1.30 26.83 -1.16
CA THR A 208 -1.89 27.13 -2.48
C THR A 208 -2.52 28.53 -2.52
N GLN A 209 -3.13 28.98 -1.43
CA GLN A 209 -3.67 30.35 -1.32
C GLN A 209 -2.58 31.40 -1.35
N ASP A 210 -1.46 31.17 -0.65
CA ASP A 210 -0.31 32.06 -0.64
C ASP A 210 0.32 32.15 -2.05
N GLU A 211 0.52 31.03 -2.73
CA GLU A 211 1.01 30.99 -4.10
C GLU A 211 0.06 31.75 -5.06
N ALA A 212 -1.25 31.54 -4.94
CA ALA A 212 -2.25 32.24 -5.75
C ALA A 212 -2.24 33.78 -5.48
N HIS A 213 -2.01 34.20 -4.22
CA HIS A 213 -1.87 35.57 -3.86
C HIS A 213 -0.63 36.20 -4.52
N GLU A 214 0.52 35.54 -4.46
CA GLU A 214 1.74 36.02 -5.13
C GLU A 214 1.56 36.14 -6.64
N TRP A 215 0.91 35.19 -7.29
CA TRP A 215 0.62 35.29 -8.72
C TRP A 215 -0.29 36.45 -9.07
N ARG A 216 -1.29 36.75 -8.22
CA ARG A 216 -2.15 37.93 -8.40
C ARG A 216 -1.36 39.24 -8.32
N LEU A 217 -0.48 39.37 -7.32
CA LEU A 217 0.37 40.57 -7.19
C LEU A 217 1.29 40.77 -8.40
N ARG A 218 1.86 39.65 -8.94
CA ARG A 218 2.70 39.71 -10.15
C ARG A 218 1.89 40.16 -11.38
N ALA A 219 0.67 39.64 -11.53
CA ALA A 219 -0.22 40.03 -12.62
C ALA A 219 -0.56 41.52 -12.57
N GLU A 220 -0.96 42.03 -11.40
CA GLU A 220 -1.25 43.46 -11.20
C GLU A 220 -0.04 44.35 -11.47
N GLN A 221 1.16 43.88 -11.13
CA GLN A 221 2.39 44.61 -11.45
C GLN A 221 2.63 44.64 -12.96
N ALA A 222 2.47 43.51 -13.66
CA ALA A 222 2.62 43.46 -15.10
C ALA A 222 1.61 44.34 -15.82
N GLU A 223 0.35 44.35 -15.36
CA GLU A 223 -0.69 45.26 -15.91
C GLU A 223 -0.31 46.71 -15.76
N ARG A 224 0.18 47.11 -14.58
CA ARG A 224 0.67 48.51 -14.35
C ARG A 224 1.83 48.86 -15.28
N GLU A 225 2.77 47.95 -15.52
CA GLU A 225 3.89 48.20 -16.44
C GLU A 225 3.40 48.30 -17.92
N LEU A 226 2.47 47.48 -18.32
CA LEU A 226 1.84 47.56 -19.65
C LEU A 226 1.14 48.90 -19.87
N GLU A 227 0.42 49.40 -18.88
CA GLU A 227 -0.27 50.68 -18.98
C GLU A 227 0.71 51.85 -19.13
N LYS A 228 1.81 51.84 -18.37
CA LYS A 228 2.89 52.83 -18.51
C LYS A 228 3.49 52.84 -19.94
N LEU A 229 3.62 51.70 -20.58
CA LEU A 229 4.12 51.59 -21.94
C LEU A 229 3.13 52.11 -22.99
N ARG A 230 1.82 51.96 -22.72
CA ARG A 230 0.75 52.47 -23.59
C ARG A 230 0.68 54.00 -23.59
N VAL A 231 0.89 54.63 -22.43
CA VAL A 231 0.84 56.08 -22.30
C VAL A 231 2.10 56.76 -22.87
N ARG A 232 3.19 56.03 -23.12
CA ARG A 232 4.42 56.53 -23.72
C ARG A 232 4.45 56.53 -25.25
N LYS A 233 3.41 56.02 -25.90
CA LYS A 233 3.20 56.08 -27.35
C LYS A 233 2.17 57.14 -27.71
#